data_bb7f417c6b36e9846ee90d92afe4c1b8
#
_entry.id   bb7f417c6b36e9846ee90d92afe4c1b8
#
_cell.length_a   1.000
_cell.length_b   1.000
_cell.length_c   1.000
_cell.angle_alpha   90.00
_cell.angle_beta   90.00
_cell.angle_gamma   90.00
#
_symmetry.space_group_name_H-M   'P 1'
#
loop_
_entity.id
_entity.type
_entity.pdbx_description
1 polymer ?
#
loop_
_entity_poly.entity_id
_entity_poly.type
_entity_poly.pdbx_seq_one_letter_code
_entity_poly.pdbx_strand_id
1 'polypeptide(L)'
;MPPTPLPPLTDLADATAPARSVPLAGASNFRDLGGYQGRDGRTVKWRRLFRSDHLAALTPQDQDALARLGVARSIDFRGQAESAAHAYRLPGVDYRHLVIEPTVIQRALELQRAGQHLTAQDAVALMRATYRGFVRESAPRFAELFRLLLDAQDAPLVFHCTAGKDRTGFAAALILHALGVPRAVVMHDYLLTNTLYRRPAGLGGHAPDEVLAVLWRVQEDFLEAALHLVDGEYGGMDSYLADVLGVDAAAQRELAARYLQS
;
A
#
# COMPACT_ATOMS: atom_id res chain seq x y z
N MET A 1 -0.48 -24.11 22.15
CA MET A 1 -0.08 -24.75 20.90
C MET A 1 0.39 -23.61 19.98
N PRO A 2 1.55 -23.68 19.34
CA PRO A 2 1.93 -22.70 18.32
C PRO A 2 0.93 -22.80 17.14
N PRO A 3 0.59 -21.68 16.49
CA PRO A 3 -0.30 -21.70 15.32
C PRO A 3 0.35 -22.55 14.21
N THR A 4 -0.46 -23.41 13.59
CA THR A 4 -0.04 -24.21 12.44
C THR A 4 0.42 -23.25 11.32
N PRO A 5 1.61 -23.42 10.75
CA PRO A 5 2.04 -22.60 9.63
C PRO A 5 1.05 -22.78 8.47
N LEU A 6 0.58 -21.65 7.92
CA LEU A 6 -0.27 -21.66 6.73
C LEU A 6 0.48 -22.32 5.58
N PRO A 7 -0.18 -23.15 4.77
CA PRO A 7 0.44 -23.74 3.58
C PRO A 7 0.94 -22.62 2.65
N PRO A 8 2.06 -22.84 1.96
CA PRO A 8 2.54 -21.86 0.99
C PRO A 8 1.46 -21.66 -0.09
N LEU A 9 1.10 -20.41 -0.36
CA LEU A 9 0.11 -20.02 -1.37
C LEU A 9 0.53 -20.35 -2.84
N THR A 10 1.58 -21.15 -3.00
CA THR A 10 2.06 -21.63 -4.30
C THR A 10 1.09 -22.58 -5.01
N ASP A 11 0.12 -23.17 -4.32
CA ASP A 11 -0.80 -24.17 -4.92
C ASP A 11 -2.08 -23.54 -5.53
N LEU A 12 -2.24 -22.21 -5.52
CA LEU A 12 -3.38 -21.51 -6.11
C LEU A 12 -3.03 -20.73 -7.39
N ALA A 13 -1.83 -20.87 -7.93
CA ALA A 13 -1.47 -20.26 -9.20
C ALA A 13 -2.11 -21.07 -10.33
N ASP A 14 -3.31 -20.68 -10.76
CA ASP A 14 -3.80 -21.04 -12.10
C ASP A 14 -2.69 -20.68 -13.09
N ALA A 15 -2.16 -21.68 -13.81
CA ALA A 15 -1.09 -21.50 -14.80
C ALA A 15 -1.46 -20.50 -15.92
N THR A 16 -2.75 -20.16 -16.04
CA THR A 16 -3.29 -19.17 -16.97
C THR A 16 -3.42 -17.76 -16.36
N ALA A 17 -3.26 -17.63 -15.02
CA ALA A 17 -3.39 -16.33 -14.36
C ALA A 17 -2.23 -15.39 -14.74
N PRO A 18 -2.48 -14.09 -14.91
CA PRO A 18 -1.42 -13.11 -15.13
C PRO A 18 -0.39 -13.08 -14.01
N ALA A 19 0.87 -12.83 -14.32
CA ALA A 19 1.87 -12.60 -13.29
C ALA A 19 1.50 -11.37 -12.45
N ARG A 20 1.57 -11.51 -11.11
CA ARG A 20 1.27 -10.42 -10.17
C ARG A 20 2.26 -9.27 -10.31
N SER A 21 3.55 -9.55 -10.28
CA SER A 21 4.59 -8.55 -10.48
C SER A 21 4.70 -8.19 -11.95
N VAL A 22 4.70 -6.89 -12.24
CA VAL A 22 4.97 -6.36 -13.57
C VAL A 22 6.38 -5.78 -13.55
N PRO A 23 7.33 -6.37 -14.27
CA PRO A 23 8.70 -5.89 -14.28
C PRO A 23 8.78 -4.53 -14.98
N LEU A 24 9.21 -3.50 -14.23
CA LEU A 24 9.51 -2.16 -14.73
C LEU A 24 10.94 -1.81 -14.35
N ALA A 25 11.64 -1.09 -15.22
CA ALA A 25 13.01 -0.65 -14.95
C ALA A 25 13.05 0.46 -13.89
N GLY A 26 12.08 1.37 -13.93
CA GLY A 26 12.00 2.53 -13.06
C GLY A 26 11.12 2.35 -11.81
N ALA A 27 10.52 1.17 -11.60
CA ALA A 27 9.72 0.87 -10.40
C ALA A 27 9.84 -0.61 -10.05
N SER A 28 10.28 -0.91 -8.84
CA SER A 28 10.59 -2.28 -8.43
C SER A 28 9.45 -2.99 -7.70
N ASN A 29 8.55 -2.22 -7.08
CA ASN A 29 7.46 -2.73 -6.24
C ASN A 29 6.09 -2.70 -6.95
N PHE A 30 6.12 -2.57 -8.29
CA PHE A 30 4.90 -2.50 -9.10
C PHE A 30 4.25 -3.87 -9.23
N ARG A 31 3.00 -3.98 -8.77
CA ARG A 31 2.23 -5.22 -8.81
C ARG A 31 0.72 -5.01 -8.87
N ASP A 32 0.05 -6.03 -9.38
CA ASP A 32 -1.40 -6.17 -9.46
C ASP A 32 -1.97 -6.75 -8.15
N LEU A 33 -3.08 -6.23 -7.66
CA LEU A 33 -3.82 -6.80 -6.53
C LEU A 33 -4.85 -7.86 -6.95
N GLY A 34 -4.97 -8.16 -8.24
CA GLY A 34 -5.87 -9.18 -8.77
C GLY A 34 -5.56 -10.60 -8.28
N GLY A 35 -6.51 -11.52 -8.43
CA GLY A 35 -6.34 -12.93 -8.12
C GLY A 35 -6.53 -13.34 -6.66
N TYR A 36 -6.67 -12.41 -5.73
CA TYR A 36 -6.99 -12.74 -4.34
C TYR A 36 -8.48 -13.08 -4.20
N GLN A 37 -8.78 -14.15 -3.47
CA GLN A 37 -10.17 -14.51 -3.16
C GLN A 37 -10.72 -13.54 -2.11
N GLY A 38 -11.85 -12.93 -2.43
CA GLY A 38 -12.55 -11.97 -1.59
C GLY A 38 -13.95 -12.44 -1.22
N ARG A 39 -14.89 -11.48 -1.10
CA ARG A 39 -16.27 -11.69 -0.66
C ARG A 39 -17.01 -12.71 -1.55
N ASP A 40 -17.78 -13.59 -0.92
CA ASP A 40 -18.62 -14.60 -1.57
C ASP A 40 -17.84 -15.56 -2.48
N GLY A 41 -16.56 -15.81 -2.19
CA GLY A 41 -15.70 -16.68 -3.00
C GLY A 41 -15.29 -16.08 -4.36
N ARG A 42 -15.70 -14.84 -4.63
CA ARG A 42 -15.30 -14.13 -5.85
C ARG A 42 -13.85 -13.68 -5.78
N THR A 43 -13.23 -13.53 -6.94
CA THR A 43 -11.81 -13.18 -7.06
C THR A 43 -11.63 -11.70 -7.41
N VAL A 44 -10.65 -11.03 -6.81
CA VAL A 44 -10.27 -9.66 -7.21
C VAL A 44 -9.85 -9.67 -8.68
N LYS A 45 -10.48 -8.84 -9.51
CA LYS A 45 -10.22 -8.73 -10.94
C LYS A 45 -8.77 -8.36 -11.20
N TRP A 46 -8.11 -9.10 -12.09
CA TRP A 46 -6.80 -8.75 -12.60
C TRP A 46 -6.85 -7.46 -13.43
N ARG A 47 -5.73 -6.73 -13.43
CA ARG A 47 -5.52 -5.54 -14.26
C ARG A 47 -6.48 -4.39 -13.95
N ARG A 48 -6.90 -4.27 -12.66
CA ARG A 48 -7.75 -3.17 -12.19
C ARG A 48 -7.06 -2.31 -11.14
N LEU A 49 -6.38 -2.92 -10.21
CA LEU A 49 -5.78 -2.27 -9.04
C LEU A 49 -4.29 -2.61 -8.99
N PHE A 50 -3.45 -1.60 -9.16
CA PHE A 50 -2.01 -1.74 -9.07
C PHE A 50 -1.48 -0.92 -7.89
N ARG A 51 -0.44 -1.43 -7.25
CA ARG A 51 0.34 -0.69 -6.26
C ARG A 51 1.80 -0.63 -6.68
N SER A 52 2.52 0.44 -6.26
CA SER A 52 3.92 0.65 -6.68
C SER A 52 4.71 1.47 -5.65
N ASP A 53 6.02 1.49 -5.81
CA ASP A 53 6.91 2.58 -5.42
C ASP A 53 6.72 3.77 -6.37
N HIS A 54 7.44 4.88 -6.16
CA HIS A 54 7.21 6.11 -6.93
C HIS A 54 7.45 5.92 -8.45
N LEU A 55 6.65 6.61 -9.25
CA LEU A 55 6.64 6.47 -10.71
C LEU A 55 7.54 7.50 -11.43
N ALA A 56 8.30 8.30 -10.68
CA ALA A 56 9.10 9.37 -11.26
C ALA A 56 10.33 8.89 -12.05
N ALA A 57 10.75 7.63 -11.84
CA ALA A 57 11.91 7.05 -12.53
C ALA A 57 11.52 6.13 -13.70
N LEU A 58 10.24 6.10 -14.10
CA LEU A 58 9.76 5.27 -15.20
C LEU A 58 10.43 5.67 -16.52
N THR A 59 10.98 4.69 -17.21
CA THR A 59 11.50 4.84 -18.57
C THR A 59 10.36 4.98 -19.59
N PRO A 60 10.62 5.44 -20.83
CA PRO A 60 9.63 5.43 -21.88
C PRO A 60 9.00 4.04 -22.10
N GLN A 61 9.80 2.97 -22.05
CA GLN A 61 9.32 1.60 -22.17
C GLN A 61 8.40 1.19 -21.02
N ASP A 62 8.68 1.65 -19.79
CA ASP A 62 7.79 1.44 -18.65
C ASP A 62 6.46 2.19 -18.82
N GLN A 63 6.49 3.43 -19.34
CA GLN A 63 5.29 4.20 -19.64
C GLN A 63 4.42 3.50 -20.70
N ASP A 64 5.04 2.95 -21.75
CA ASP A 64 4.35 2.13 -22.73
C ASP A 64 3.74 0.86 -22.10
N ALA A 65 4.42 0.25 -21.11
CA ALA A 65 3.86 -0.89 -20.40
C ALA A 65 2.63 -0.50 -19.59
N LEU A 66 2.64 0.65 -18.88
CA LEU A 66 1.48 1.17 -18.16
C LEU A 66 0.33 1.50 -19.12
N ALA A 67 0.63 2.07 -20.28
CA ALA A 67 -0.38 2.35 -21.31
C ALA A 67 -1.03 1.06 -21.82
N ARG A 68 -0.25 -0.01 -22.09
CA ARG A 68 -0.79 -1.34 -22.46
C ARG A 68 -1.63 -1.98 -21.35
N LEU A 69 -1.32 -1.70 -20.07
CA LEU A 69 -2.16 -2.11 -18.93
C LEU A 69 -3.44 -1.29 -18.81
N GLY A 70 -3.59 -0.23 -19.61
CA GLY A 70 -4.73 0.67 -19.56
C GLY A 70 -4.79 1.56 -18.31
N VAL A 71 -3.67 1.77 -17.61
CA VAL A 71 -3.65 2.60 -16.40
C VAL A 71 -4.10 4.02 -16.74
N ALA A 72 -5.26 4.41 -16.24
CA ALA A 72 -5.89 5.70 -16.52
C ALA A 72 -5.84 6.67 -15.34
N ARG A 73 -5.52 6.19 -14.12
CA ARG A 73 -5.40 7.03 -12.93
C ARG A 73 -4.18 6.64 -12.10
N SER A 74 -3.49 7.65 -11.59
CA SER A 74 -2.38 7.51 -10.64
C SER A 74 -2.70 8.27 -9.36
N ILE A 75 -2.67 7.58 -8.22
CA ILE A 75 -2.92 8.14 -6.89
C ILE A 75 -1.60 8.16 -6.11
N ASP A 76 -1.13 9.36 -5.79
CA ASP A 76 0.16 9.59 -5.14
C ASP A 76 -0.04 9.98 -3.67
N PHE A 77 0.44 9.14 -2.74
CA PHE A 77 0.38 9.40 -1.30
C PHE A 77 1.62 10.11 -0.74
N ARG A 78 2.57 10.50 -1.57
CA ARG A 78 3.79 11.16 -1.10
C ARG A 78 3.50 12.50 -0.44
N GLY A 79 4.33 12.88 0.52
CA GLY A 79 4.32 14.22 1.10
C GLY A 79 4.66 15.29 0.06
N GLN A 80 4.38 16.54 0.40
CA GLN A 80 4.60 17.69 -0.50
C GLN A 80 6.05 17.77 -1.00
N ALA A 81 7.02 17.69 -0.08
CA ALA A 81 8.43 17.76 -0.42
C ALA A 81 8.91 16.56 -1.25
N GLU A 82 8.42 15.34 -0.92
CA GLU A 82 8.76 14.12 -1.66
C GLU A 82 8.28 14.20 -3.11
N SER A 83 7.05 14.65 -3.33
CA SER A 83 6.46 14.73 -4.66
C SER A 83 7.06 15.86 -5.49
N ALA A 84 7.42 16.99 -4.87
CA ALA A 84 8.10 18.10 -5.54
C ALA A 84 9.52 17.72 -5.99
N ALA A 85 10.28 17.00 -5.15
CA ALA A 85 11.64 16.56 -5.47
C ALA A 85 11.68 15.53 -6.62
N HIS A 86 10.63 14.73 -6.78
CA HIS A 86 10.52 13.68 -7.80
C HIS A 86 9.17 13.76 -8.52
N ALA A 87 8.89 14.94 -9.08
CA ALA A 87 7.67 15.17 -9.85
C ALA A 87 7.65 14.30 -11.13
N TYR A 88 6.46 13.84 -11.52
CA TYR A 88 6.27 13.10 -12.76
C TYR A 88 4.91 13.41 -13.38
N ARG A 89 4.79 13.10 -14.66
CA ARG A 89 3.53 13.07 -15.39
C ARG A 89 3.52 11.88 -16.34
N LEU A 90 2.40 11.18 -16.38
CA LEU A 90 2.17 10.11 -17.34
C LEU A 90 1.13 10.57 -18.36
N PRO A 91 1.42 10.50 -19.67
CA PRO A 91 0.48 10.93 -20.71
C PRO A 91 -0.86 10.19 -20.61
N GLY A 92 -1.96 10.93 -20.63
CA GLY A 92 -3.32 10.35 -20.58
C GLY A 92 -3.74 9.79 -19.23
N VAL A 93 -2.93 9.94 -18.18
CA VAL A 93 -3.23 9.45 -16.82
C VAL A 93 -3.70 10.58 -15.93
N ASP A 94 -4.88 10.43 -15.31
CA ASP A 94 -5.42 11.34 -14.30
C ASP A 94 -4.60 11.23 -13.01
N TYR A 95 -3.81 12.24 -12.71
CA TYR A 95 -2.95 12.29 -11.51
C TYR A 95 -3.71 12.89 -10.34
N ARG A 96 -3.76 12.14 -9.23
CA ARG A 96 -4.36 12.57 -7.96
C ARG A 96 -3.34 12.52 -6.84
N HIS A 97 -3.15 13.64 -6.13
CA HIS A 97 -2.21 13.78 -5.03
C HIS A 97 -2.94 13.80 -3.69
N LEU A 98 -2.90 12.68 -2.97
CA LEU A 98 -3.48 12.50 -1.64
C LEU A 98 -2.37 12.57 -0.59
N VAL A 99 -1.95 13.77 -0.25
CA VAL A 99 -0.77 14.03 0.59
C VAL A 99 -0.88 13.37 1.96
N ILE A 100 0.07 12.46 2.25
CA ILE A 100 0.32 11.89 3.58
C ILE A 100 1.80 12.12 3.90
N GLU A 101 2.07 13.01 4.85
CA GLU A 101 3.44 13.38 5.20
C GLU A 101 4.19 12.22 5.89
N PRO A 102 5.51 12.05 5.64
CA PRO A 102 6.29 10.97 6.22
C PRO A 102 6.71 11.29 7.67
N THR A 103 5.80 11.17 8.62
CA THR A 103 6.00 11.51 10.04
C THR A 103 7.18 10.80 10.70
N VAL A 104 7.48 9.56 10.28
CA VAL A 104 8.63 8.79 10.77
C VAL A 104 9.97 9.51 10.52
N ILE A 105 10.15 10.08 9.34
CA ILE A 105 11.39 10.79 8.97
C ILE A 105 11.53 12.06 9.81
N GLN A 106 10.44 12.81 9.96
CA GLN A 106 10.43 14.02 10.79
C GLN A 106 10.79 13.70 12.23
N ARG A 107 10.19 12.66 12.81
CA ARG A 107 10.44 12.25 14.19
C ARG A 107 11.87 11.72 14.39
N ALA A 108 12.40 10.96 13.45
CA ALA A 108 13.79 10.50 13.48
C ALA A 108 14.78 11.67 13.45
N LEU A 109 14.52 12.70 12.64
CA LEU A 109 15.33 13.92 12.58
C LEU A 109 15.24 14.75 13.89
N GLU A 110 14.08 14.83 14.52
CA GLU A 110 13.91 15.49 15.82
C GLU A 110 14.76 14.81 16.89
N LEU A 111 14.72 13.47 16.99
CA LEU A 111 15.52 12.69 17.92
C LEU A 111 17.03 12.91 17.69
N GLN A 112 17.45 12.89 16.44
CA GLN A 112 18.84 13.13 16.06
C GLN A 112 19.30 14.55 16.44
N ARG A 113 18.47 15.58 16.20
CA ARG A 113 18.75 16.97 16.60
C ARG A 113 18.84 17.15 18.12
N ALA A 114 18.09 16.33 18.86
CA ALA A 114 18.16 16.28 20.32
C ALA A 114 19.40 15.52 20.85
N GLY A 115 20.31 15.09 19.97
CA GLY A 115 21.52 14.35 20.35
C GLY A 115 21.24 12.90 20.74
N GLN A 116 20.05 12.37 20.44
CA GLN A 116 19.69 10.99 20.72
C GLN A 116 20.11 10.09 19.55
N HIS A 117 20.76 8.98 19.88
CA HIS A 117 21.06 7.93 18.89
C HIS A 117 19.85 7.03 18.74
N LEU A 118 19.31 6.98 17.52
CA LEU A 118 18.19 6.10 17.20
C LEU A 118 18.66 4.64 17.25
N THR A 119 17.95 3.81 17.99
CA THR A 119 18.16 2.35 18.04
C THR A 119 17.18 1.63 17.12
N ALA A 120 17.42 0.35 16.84
CA ALA A 120 16.47 -0.49 16.12
C ALA A 120 15.11 -0.56 16.83
N GLN A 121 15.10 -0.58 18.17
CA GLN A 121 13.88 -0.60 18.97
C GLN A 121 13.09 0.71 18.83
N ASP A 122 13.78 1.86 18.84
CA ASP A 122 13.13 3.16 18.58
C ASP A 122 12.55 3.23 17.18
N ALA A 123 13.26 2.71 16.19
CA ALA A 123 12.75 2.63 14.80
C ALA A 123 11.47 1.77 14.70
N VAL A 124 11.42 0.61 15.37
CA VAL A 124 10.20 -0.22 15.46
C VAL A 124 9.06 0.54 16.13
N ALA A 125 9.33 1.22 17.25
CA ALA A 125 8.31 2.01 17.96
C ALA A 125 7.75 3.16 17.08
N LEU A 126 8.63 3.86 16.36
CA LEU A 126 8.26 4.92 15.42
C LEU A 126 7.41 4.38 14.26
N MET A 127 7.79 3.22 13.70
CA MET A 127 7.00 2.59 12.63
C MET A 127 5.60 2.20 13.12
N ARG A 128 5.47 1.56 14.28
CA ARG A 128 4.17 1.25 14.88
C ARG A 128 3.33 2.51 15.12
N ALA A 129 3.94 3.59 15.64
CA ALA A 129 3.26 4.86 15.82
C ALA A 129 2.77 5.46 14.49
N THR A 130 3.58 5.37 13.44
CA THR A 130 3.22 5.82 12.09
C THR A 130 2.00 5.07 11.56
N TYR A 131 1.94 3.75 11.71
CA TYR A 131 0.79 2.97 11.26
C TYR A 131 -0.49 3.28 12.05
N ARG A 132 -0.38 3.56 13.37
CA ARG A 132 -1.52 4.08 14.14
C ARG A 132 -1.95 5.46 13.66
N GLY A 133 -0.99 6.32 13.27
CA GLY A 133 -1.25 7.63 12.65
C GLY A 133 -1.99 7.51 11.31
N PHE A 134 -1.73 6.47 10.52
CA PHE A 134 -2.51 6.22 9.31
C PHE A 134 -4.00 6.02 9.61
N VAL A 135 -4.32 5.30 10.68
CA VAL A 135 -5.71 5.06 11.09
C VAL A 135 -6.40 6.34 11.56
N ARG A 136 -5.72 7.19 12.33
CA ARG A 136 -6.34 8.37 12.95
C ARG A 136 -6.21 9.63 12.10
N GLU A 137 -4.97 9.97 11.75
CA GLU A 137 -4.61 11.27 11.17
C GLU A 137 -4.77 11.28 9.65
N SER A 138 -4.49 10.15 8.99
CA SER A 138 -4.56 10.03 7.54
C SER A 138 -5.90 9.49 7.03
N ALA A 139 -6.84 9.18 7.90
CA ALA A 139 -8.17 8.68 7.54
C ALA A 139 -8.87 9.52 6.45
N PRO A 140 -8.84 10.87 6.46
CA PRO A 140 -9.46 11.65 5.39
C PRO A 140 -8.88 11.38 4.00
N ARG A 141 -7.59 11.03 3.90
CA ARG A 141 -6.93 10.70 2.63
C ARG A 141 -7.32 9.32 2.13
N PHE A 142 -7.50 8.36 3.05
CA PHE A 142 -8.01 7.04 2.68
C PHE A 142 -9.51 7.07 2.36
N ALA A 143 -10.30 7.90 3.00
CA ALA A 143 -11.69 8.15 2.60
C ALA A 143 -11.76 8.73 1.17
N GLU A 144 -10.86 9.65 0.83
CA GLU A 144 -10.76 10.19 -0.53
C GLU A 144 -10.30 9.13 -1.54
N LEU A 145 -9.38 8.23 -1.18
CA LEU A 145 -9.02 7.07 -1.99
C LEU A 145 -10.24 6.24 -2.35
N PHE A 146 -11.10 5.89 -1.37
CA PHE A 146 -12.30 5.10 -1.63
C PHE A 146 -13.31 5.83 -2.54
N ARG A 147 -13.45 7.16 -2.40
CA ARG A 147 -14.27 7.95 -3.35
C ARG A 147 -13.73 7.85 -4.77
N LEU A 148 -12.40 7.93 -4.95
CA LEU A 148 -11.76 7.76 -6.26
C LEU A 148 -11.91 6.36 -6.82
N LEU A 149 -11.91 5.31 -5.99
CA LEU A 149 -12.19 3.93 -6.39
C LEU A 149 -13.62 3.74 -6.87
N LEU A 150 -14.59 4.35 -6.18
CA LEU A 150 -16.00 4.33 -6.55
C LEU A 150 -16.28 5.15 -7.81
N ASP A 151 -15.49 6.18 -8.12
CA ASP A 151 -15.59 7.03 -9.31
C ASP A 151 -14.84 6.46 -10.54
N ALA A 152 -14.04 5.42 -10.40
CA ALA A 152 -13.07 4.99 -11.42
C ALA A 152 -13.64 4.38 -12.71
N GLN A 153 -14.94 4.25 -12.87
CA GLN A 153 -15.64 3.76 -14.09
C GLN A 153 -14.95 2.55 -14.75
N ASP A 154 -14.53 1.57 -13.95
CA ASP A 154 -13.79 0.36 -14.39
C ASP A 154 -12.40 0.60 -15.01
N ALA A 155 -11.88 1.82 -15.01
CA ALA A 155 -10.54 2.07 -15.52
C ALA A 155 -9.47 1.57 -14.53
N PRO A 156 -8.40 0.91 -15.02
CA PRO A 156 -7.28 0.52 -14.18
C PRO A 156 -6.60 1.72 -13.53
N LEU A 157 -6.21 1.56 -12.26
CA LEU A 157 -5.49 2.60 -11.54
C LEU A 157 -4.27 2.04 -10.79
N VAL A 158 -3.29 2.91 -10.56
CA VAL A 158 -2.14 2.65 -9.71
C VAL A 158 -2.13 3.62 -8.52
N PHE A 159 -1.85 3.12 -7.33
CA PHE A 159 -1.59 3.96 -6.16
C PHE A 159 -0.21 3.67 -5.59
N HIS A 160 0.48 4.71 -5.13
CA HIS A 160 1.87 4.61 -4.71
C HIS A 160 2.23 5.66 -3.66
N CYS A 161 3.39 5.46 -3.03
CA CYS A 161 4.10 6.49 -2.27
C CYS A 161 5.57 6.52 -2.73
N THR A 162 6.53 6.77 -1.86
CA THR A 162 7.95 6.78 -2.23
C THR A 162 8.49 5.35 -2.45
N ALA A 163 8.36 4.47 -1.47
CA ALA A 163 8.81 3.07 -1.56
C ALA A 163 7.69 2.08 -1.91
N GLY A 164 6.43 2.54 -1.99
CA GLY A 164 5.28 1.65 -2.17
C GLY A 164 5.04 0.70 -1.00
N LYS A 165 5.56 1.05 0.18
CA LYS A 165 5.74 0.18 1.33
C LYS A 165 4.66 0.44 2.40
N ASP A 166 4.75 1.57 3.10
CA ASP A 166 3.95 1.85 4.30
C ASP A 166 2.58 2.46 3.96
N ARG A 167 2.51 3.71 3.46
CA ARG A 167 1.25 4.38 3.04
C ARG A 167 0.49 3.55 2.01
N THR A 168 1.20 3.08 1.00
CA THR A 168 0.68 2.21 -0.06
C THR A 168 0.27 0.84 0.49
N GLY A 169 1.04 0.29 1.44
CA GLY A 169 0.75 -0.99 2.09
C GLY A 169 -0.53 -0.93 2.90
N PHE A 170 -0.72 0.15 3.68
CA PHE A 170 -1.95 0.35 4.44
C PHE A 170 -3.16 0.60 3.53
N ALA A 171 -3.00 1.41 2.46
CA ALA A 171 -4.05 1.59 1.46
C ALA A 171 -4.49 0.26 0.81
N ALA A 172 -3.52 -0.59 0.42
CA ALA A 172 -3.81 -1.91 -0.13
C ALA A 172 -4.54 -2.81 0.87
N ALA A 173 -4.13 -2.77 2.15
CA ALA A 173 -4.81 -3.52 3.21
C ALA A 173 -6.28 -3.08 3.36
N LEU A 174 -6.56 -1.78 3.38
CA LEU A 174 -7.92 -1.26 3.44
C LEU A 174 -8.77 -1.69 2.23
N ILE A 175 -8.23 -1.58 1.02
CA ILE A 175 -8.92 -1.99 -0.22
C ILE A 175 -9.25 -3.47 -0.20
N LEU A 176 -8.27 -4.32 0.12
CA LEU A 176 -8.45 -5.76 0.15
C LEU A 176 -9.44 -6.19 1.24
N HIS A 177 -9.42 -5.55 2.41
CA HIS A 177 -10.43 -5.76 3.46
C HIS A 177 -11.84 -5.37 2.99
N ALA A 178 -12.00 -4.21 2.34
CA ALA A 178 -13.30 -3.77 1.80
C ALA A 178 -13.85 -4.77 0.75
N LEU A 179 -12.96 -5.45 0.02
CA LEU A 179 -13.30 -6.51 -0.93
C LEU A 179 -13.51 -7.89 -0.25
N GLY A 180 -13.35 -7.98 1.07
CA GLY A 180 -13.56 -9.20 1.84
C GLY A 180 -12.41 -10.21 1.74
N VAL A 181 -11.22 -9.78 1.36
CA VAL A 181 -10.02 -10.63 1.33
C VAL A 181 -9.59 -10.94 2.78
N PRO A 182 -9.32 -12.22 3.12
CA PRO A 182 -8.93 -12.61 4.46
C PRO A 182 -7.66 -11.91 4.96
N ARG A 183 -7.62 -11.53 6.25
CA ARG A 183 -6.50 -10.80 6.89
C ARG A 183 -5.13 -11.45 6.65
N ALA A 184 -5.05 -12.79 6.66
CA ALA A 184 -3.80 -13.50 6.39
C ALA A 184 -3.30 -13.27 4.95
N VAL A 185 -4.20 -13.18 3.97
CA VAL A 185 -3.88 -12.92 2.57
C VAL A 185 -3.49 -11.45 2.38
N VAL A 186 -4.16 -10.53 3.07
CA VAL A 186 -3.79 -9.09 3.12
C VAL A 186 -2.38 -8.93 3.67
N MET A 187 -2.05 -9.62 4.76
CA MET A 187 -0.71 -9.62 5.36
C MET A 187 0.33 -10.20 4.39
N HIS A 188 -0.01 -11.28 3.68
CA HIS A 188 0.87 -11.84 2.65
C HIS A 188 1.20 -10.82 1.55
N ASP A 189 0.18 -10.14 0.97
CA ASP A 189 0.44 -9.09 -0.04
C ASP A 189 1.34 -7.98 0.53
N TYR A 190 1.08 -7.57 1.77
CA TYR A 190 1.90 -6.54 2.42
C TYR A 190 3.37 -6.94 2.51
N LEU A 191 3.65 -8.18 2.93
CA LEU A 191 5.00 -8.72 3.11
C LEU A 191 5.74 -9.00 1.79
N LEU A 192 5.03 -9.18 0.66
CA LEU A 192 5.65 -9.28 -0.68
C LEU A 192 6.54 -8.07 -0.99
N THR A 193 6.30 -6.93 -0.36
CA THR A 193 7.16 -5.75 -0.48
C THR A 193 8.62 -6.05 -0.14
N ASN A 194 8.88 -6.93 0.82
CA ASN A 194 10.25 -7.30 1.21
C ASN A 194 11.01 -8.08 0.12
N THR A 195 10.29 -8.73 -0.79
CA THR A 195 10.84 -9.48 -1.93
C THR A 195 10.95 -8.61 -3.18
N LEU A 196 9.98 -7.73 -3.39
CA LEU A 196 9.85 -6.98 -4.66
C LEU A 196 10.57 -5.63 -4.62
N TYR A 197 10.50 -4.91 -3.48
CA TYR A 197 11.09 -3.58 -3.38
C TYR A 197 12.62 -3.64 -3.35
N ARG A 198 13.24 -2.93 -4.27
CA ARG A 198 14.69 -2.73 -4.33
C ARG A 198 15.03 -1.33 -3.82
N ARG A 199 15.74 -1.29 -2.70
CA ARG A 199 16.22 -0.03 -2.15
C ARG A 199 17.20 0.62 -3.14
N PRO A 200 17.01 1.89 -3.53
CA PRO A 200 17.99 2.62 -4.32
C PRO A 200 19.33 2.71 -3.59
N ALA A 201 20.44 2.57 -4.33
CA ALA A 201 21.78 2.70 -3.77
C ALA A 201 21.99 4.12 -3.21
N GLY A 202 22.73 4.23 -2.10
CA GLY A 202 23.08 5.52 -1.49
C GLY A 202 22.00 6.16 -0.62
N LEU A 203 20.79 5.61 -0.52
CA LEU A 203 19.78 6.08 0.42
C LEU A 203 19.99 5.45 1.80
N GLY A 204 20.14 6.26 2.83
CA GLY A 204 20.24 5.79 4.22
C GLY A 204 20.94 6.76 5.16
N GLY A 205 21.65 7.75 4.63
CA GLY A 205 22.36 8.72 5.45
C GLY A 205 23.37 8.04 6.42
N HIS A 206 23.54 8.61 7.60
CA HIS A 206 24.45 8.11 8.65
C HIS A 206 23.71 7.27 9.73
N ALA A 207 22.50 6.76 9.46
CA ALA A 207 21.81 5.93 10.44
C ALA A 207 22.49 4.55 10.56
N PRO A 208 22.55 3.97 11.79
CA PRO A 208 23.10 2.63 12.00
C PRO A 208 22.42 1.58 11.12
N ASP A 209 23.17 0.56 10.69
CA ASP A 209 22.65 -0.50 9.81
C ASP A 209 21.43 -1.23 10.41
N GLU A 210 21.44 -1.42 11.74
CA GLU A 210 20.31 -2.03 12.46
C GLU A 210 19.01 -1.20 12.37
N VAL A 211 19.11 0.13 12.38
CA VAL A 211 17.99 1.06 12.20
C VAL A 211 17.52 1.01 10.76
N LEU A 212 18.46 1.04 9.81
CA LEU A 212 18.16 0.93 8.38
C LEU A 212 17.48 -0.40 8.04
N ALA A 213 17.90 -1.50 8.68
CA ALA A 213 17.28 -2.81 8.51
C ALA A 213 15.80 -2.80 8.90
N VAL A 214 15.42 -2.03 9.92
CA VAL A 214 14.01 -1.82 10.32
C VAL A 214 13.29 -0.91 9.33
N LEU A 215 13.86 0.25 9.02
CA LEU A 215 13.18 1.29 8.24
C LEU A 215 12.98 0.91 6.76
N TRP A 216 13.83 0.04 6.19
CA TRP A 216 13.74 -0.35 4.78
C TRP A 216 12.92 -1.61 4.50
N ARG A 217 12.45 -2.29 5.53
CA ARG A 217 11.58 -3.47 5.40
C ARG A 217 10.19 -3.18 5.93
N VAL A 218 9.23 -4.01 5.57
CA VAL A 218 7.95 -4.12 6.28
C VAL A 218 8.00 -5.30 7.23
N GLN A 219 7.31 -5.17 8.37
CA GLN A 219 7.18 -6.22 9.38
C GLN A 219 5.70 -6.38 9.73
N GLU A 220 5.28 -7.60 10.05
CA GLU A 220 3.88 -7.90 10.37
C GLU A 220 3.33 -6.95 11.45
N ASP A 221 4.11 -6.74 12.50
CA ASP A 221 3.72 -5.94 13.66
C ASP A 221 3.49 -4.45 13.35
N PHE A 222 3.97 -3.94 12.21
CA PHE A 222 3.67 -2.57 11.78
C PHE A 222 2.21 -2.48 11.29
N LEU A 223 1.82 -3.35 10.38
CA LEU A 223 0.43 -3.38 9.90
C LEU A 223 -0.51 -3.82 11.03
N GLU A 224 -0.11 -4.80 11.85
CA GLU A 224 -0.86 -5.24 13.02
C GLU A 224 -1.10 -4.11 14.02
N ALA A 225 -0.15 -3.19 14.22
CA ALA A 225 -0.35 -2.02 15.09
C ALA A 225 -1.52 -1.13 14.63
N ALA A 226 -1.74 -1.00 13.32
CA ALA A 226 -2.91 -0.31 12.78
C ALA A 226 -4.19 -1.15 12.93
N LEU A 227 -4.13 -2.44 12.58
CA LEU A 227 -5.30 -3.33 12.63
C LEU A 227 -5.81 -3.54 14.05
N HIS A 228 -4.92 -3.73 15.03
CA HIS A 228 -5.29 -3.82 16.45
C HIS A 228 -5.93 -2.51 16.97
N LEU A 229 -5.45 -1.35 16.50
CA LEU A 229 -6.06 -0.08 16.86
C LEU A 229 -7.47 0.04 16.27
N VAL A 230 -7.67 -0.39 15.02
CA VAL A 230 -8.99 -0.46 14.38
C VAL A 230 -9.92 -1.40 15.15
N ASP A 231 -9.42 -2.59 15.51
CA ASP A 231 -10.21 -3.57 16.28
C ASP A 231 -10.61 -3.03 17.66
N GLY A 232 -9.68 -2.35 18.38
CA GLY A 232 -9.89 -1.87 19.74
C GLY A 232 -10.67 -0.56 19.86
N GLU A 233 -10.48 0.40 18.95
CA GLU A 233 -11.07 1.74 19.07
C GLU A 233 -12.31 1.94 18.19
N TYR A 234 -12.42 1.19 17.07
CA TYR A 234 -13.50 1.37 16.09
C TYR A 234 -14.43 0.16 15.97
N GLY A 235 -14.20 -0.89 16.78
CA GLY A 235 -15.05 -2.09 16.75
C GLY A 235 -14.82 -3.00 15.54
N GLY A 236 -13.68 -2.87 14.88
CA GLY A 236 -13.26 -3.68 13.75
C GLY A 236 -13.26 -2.96 12.41
N MET A 237 -12.75 -3.65 11.39
CA MET A 237 -12.50 -3.04 10.08
C MET A 237 -13.78 -2.62 9.37
N ASP A 238 -14.88 -3.38 9.47
CA ASP A 238 -16.13 -3.01 8.81
C ASP A 238 -16.71 -1.71 9.38
N SER A 239 -16.67 -1.53 10.71
CA SER A 239 -17.08 -0.29 11.37
C SER A 239 -16.16 0.88 10.97
N TYR A 240 -14.85 0.66 10.97
CA TYR A 240 -13.90 1.69 10.56
C TYR A 240 -14.11 2.13 9.09
N LEU A 241 -14.32 1.18 8.19
CA LEU A 241 -14.63 1.46 6.78
C LEU A 241 -15.92 2.28 6.65
N ALA A 242 -16.99 1.90 7.37
CA ALA A 242 -18.28 2.56 7.28
C ALA A 242 -18.27 3.94 7.95
N ASP A 243 -17.87 4.01 9.22
CA ASP A 243 -18.08 5.18 10.07
C ASP A 243 -17.00 6.26 9.90
N VAL A 244 -15.77 5.84 9.53
CA VAL A 244 -14.63 6.74 9.40
C VAL A 244 -14.28 7.03 7.95
N LEU A 245 -14.28 6.00 7.09
CA LEU A 245 -13.89 6.16 5.68
C LEU A 245 -15.08 6.37 4.73
N GLY A 246 -16.33 6.27 5.24
CA GLY A 246 -17.55 6.45 4.45
C GLY A 246 -17.82 5.31 3.46
N VAL A 247 -17.25 4.12 3.74
CA VAL A 247 -17.43 2.91 2.92
C VAL A 247 -18.43 1.99 3.60
N ASP A 248 -19.67 2.40 3.57
CA ASP A 248 -20.80 1.65 4.13
C ASP A 248 -21.11 0.36 3.34
N ALA A 249 -22.10 -0.38 3.76
CA ALA A 249 -22.49 -1.64 3.12
C ALA A 249 -22.91 -1.45 1.64
N ALA A 250 -23.43 -0.28 1.26
CA ALA A 250 -23.78 0.00 -0.14
C ALA A 250 -22.50 0.24 -0.97
N ALA A 251 -21.59 1.06 -0.46
CA ALA A 251 -20.30 1.31 -1.08
C ALA A 251 -19.46 0.03 -1.18
N GLN A 252 -19.46 -0.85 -0.16
CA GLN A 252 -18.78 -2.15 -0.22
C GLN A 252 -19.37 -3.06 -1.30
N ARG A 253 -20.70 -3.09 -1.47
CA ARG A 253 -21.34 -3.84 -2.56
C ARG A 253 -20.94 -3.30 -3.93
N GLU A 254 -20.87 -1.98 -4.08
CA GLU A 254 -20.46 -1.33 -5.32
C GLU A 254 -18.98 -1.65 -5.64
N LEU A 255 -18.08 -1.54 -4.65
CA LEU A 255 -16.68 -1.95 -4.82
C LEU A 255 -16.59 -3.42 -5.21
N ALA A 256 -17.36 -4.30 -4.58
CA ALA A 256 -17.38 -5.72 -4.92
C ALA A 256 -17.91 -5.99 -6.33
N ALA A 257 -18.94 -5.29 -6.79
CA ALA A 257 -19.43 -5.39 -8.16
C ALA A 257 -18.37 -4.93 -9.18
N ARG A 258 -17.66 -3.89 -8.85
CA ARG A 258 -16.64 -3.26 -9.70
C ARG A 258 -15.35 -4.07 -9.77
N TYR A 259 -14.85 -4.54 -8.62
CA TYR A 259 -13.50 -5.11 -8.49
C TYR A 259 -13.46 -6.61 -8.26
N LEU A 260 -14.58 -7.30 -8.04
CA LEU A 260 -14.63 -8.76 -7.93
C LEU A 260 -15.29 -9.38 -9.17
N GLN A 261 -14.83 -10.58 -9.51
CA GLN A 261 -15.39 -11.45 -10.56
C GLN A 261 -15.63 -12.85 -10.02
N SER A 262 -16.54 -13.58 -10.67
CA SER A 262 -16.83 -15.00 -10.41
C SER A 262 -15.68 -15.88 -10.84
#